data_202bacac3951ca5d62df0850a1eac683
#
_entry.id   202bacac3951ca5d62df0850a1eac683
#
_cell.length_a   1.000
_cell.length_b   1.000
_cell.length_c   1.000
_cell.angle_alpha   90.00
_cell.angle_beta   90.00
_cell.angle_gamma   90.00
#
_symmetry.space_group_name_H-M   'P 1'
#
loop_
_entity.id
_entity.type
_entity.pdbx_description
1 polymer ?
#
loop_
_entity_poly.entity_id
_entity_poly.type
_entity_poly.pdbx_seq_one_letter_code
_entity_poly.pdbx_strand_id
1 'polypeptide(L)'
;WNDFTSWAREQGIKRMEDVTPEAVRDYGRQLATRVEDGQLAASTAQNRVSAVNSVMGMATGGEWRSVSPTKECGIQERCAVREDAPGALDRAAYGQALAAVREQVGERAAATVELARELGLRSKEASLLDARSALHEALQRGAVTISDGTKGGREREISITSPVQVQALERAAHAQGDAIAVMPPGDDWRSWREGELREAREVVQEHTGGGLHDLRASYACGRYEALTGHAAPCAGGTINDRAADLVARLKISEEIGHGRAEVVAEYVGGR
;
A
#
# COMPACT_ATOMS: atom_id res chain seq x y z
N TRP A 1 17.30 10.07 -4.23
CA TRP A 1 18.58 10.39 -4.90
C TRP A 1 18.84 11.90 -4.89
N ASN A 2 17.93 12.73 -5.36
CA ASN A 2 18.14 14.19 -5.46
C ASN A 2 18.59 14.84 -4.13
N ASP A 3 18.00 14.42 -3.01
CA ASP A 3 18.39 14.90 -1.68
C ASP A 3 19.87 14.58 -1.36
N PHE A 4 20.29 13.34 -1.66
CA PHE A 4 21.70 12.95 -1.52
C PHE A 4 22.64 13.75 -2.43
N THR A 5 22.27 13.95 -3.70
CA THR A 5 23.15 14.70 -4.63
C THR A 5 23.31 16.16 -4.25
N SER A 6 22.29 16.78 -3.64
CA SER A 6 22.40 18.13 -3.11
C SER A 6 23.38 18.17 -1.93
N TRP A 7 23.20 17.28 -0.97
CA TRP A 7 24.10 17.14 0.15
C TRP A 7 25.54 16.82 -0.26
N ALA A 8 25.75 15.90 -1.19
CA ALA A 8 27.06 15.50 -1.67
C ALA A 8 27.82 16.67 -2.31
N ARG A 9 27.14 17.54 -3.07
CA ARG A 9 27.73 18.76 -3.66
C ARG A 9 28.20 19.73 -2.55
N GLU A 10 27.45 19.88 -1.48
CA GLU A 10 27.83 20.69 -0.31
C GLU A 10 29.08 20.14 0.38
N GLN A 11 29.29 18.81 0.34
CA GLN A 11 30.49 18.15 0.84
C GLN A 11 31.64 18.11 -0.18
N GLY A 12 31.50 18.77 -1.34
CA GLY A 12 32.52 18.82 -2.39
C GLY A 12 32.58 17.58 -3.28
N ILE A 13 31.66 16.60 -3.12
CA ILE A 13 31.56 15.41 -3.96
C ILE A 13 30.79 15.78 -5.22
N LYS A 14 31.49 15.87 -6.35
CA LYS A 14 30.92 16.36 -7.61
C LYS A 14 30.68 15.24 -8.63
N ARG A 15 31.32 14.11 -8.48
CA ARG A 15 31.28 13.00 -9.42
C ARG A 15 30.80 11.75 -8.74
N MET A 16 30.16 10.85 -9.46
CA MET A 16 29.62 9.59 -8.93
C MET A 16 30.75 8.67 -8.44
N GLU A 17 31.89 8.68 -9.14
CA GLU A 17 33.08 7.91 -8.79
C GLU A 17 33.69 8.31 -7.45
N ASP A 18 33.43 9.52 -6.98
CA ASP A 18 33.94 10.05 -5.69
C ASP A 18 33.03 9.69 -4.52
N VAL A 19 31.86 9.07 -4.79
CA VAL A 19 30.94 8.62 -3.73
C VAL A 19 31.49 7.37 -3.07
N THR A 20 31.74 7.44 -1.78
CA THR A 20 32.23 6.31 -0.98
C THR A 20 31.20 5.83 0.03
N PRO A 21 31.28 4.58 0.54
CA PRO A 21 30.43 4.12 1.64
C PRO A 21 30.52 5.01 2.89
N GLU A 22 31.67 5.64 3.16
CA GLU A 22 31.88 6.61 4.23
C GLU A 22 30.99 7.83 4.04
N ALA A 23 31.00 8.43 2.85
CA ALA A 23 30.14 9.57 2.54
C ALA A 23 28.65 9.23 2.69
N VAL A 24 28.23 8.02 2.31
CA VAL A 24 26.84 7.57 2.50
C VAL A 24 26.53 7.38 4.01
N ARG A 25 27.48 6.91 4.82
CA ARG A 25 27.32 6.85 6.28
C ARG A 25 27.15 8.24 6.89
N ASP A 26 27.97 9.20 6.48
CA ASP A 26 27.90 10.57 7.01
C ASP A 26 26.56 11.24 6.62
N TYR A 27 26.12 11.07 5.40
CA TYR A 27 24.77 11.46 4.97
C TYR A 27 23.68 10.79 5.82
N GLY A 28 23.80 9.49 6.05
CA GLY A 28 22.85 8.72 6.86
C GLY A 28 22.82 9.17 8.33
N ARG A 29 23.97 9.54 8.94
CA ARG A 29 24.04 10.11 10.30
C ARG A 29 23.33 11.45 10.38
N GLN A 30 23.50 12.32 9.37
CA GLN A 30 22.77 13.57 9.33
C GLN A 30 21.24 13.35 9.22
N LEU A 31 20.82 12.33 8.46
CA LEU A 31 19.41 11.95 8.44
C LEU A 31 18.93 11.41 9.80
N ALA A 32 19.78 10.65 10.53
CA ALA A 32 19.44 10.17 11.86
C ALA A 32 19.18 11.32 12.84
N THR A 33 20.04 12.34 12.87
CA THR A 33 19.81 13.55 13.66
C THR A 33 18.48 14.23 13.33
N ARG A 34 18.15 14.34 12.03
CA ARG A 34 16.85 14.92 11.61
C ARG A 34 15.65 14.07 12.05
N VAL A 35 15.82 12.76 12.19
CA VAL A 35 14.79 11.87 12.75
C VAL A 35 14.65 12.09 14.26
N GLU A 36 15.76 12.20 14.99
CA GLU A 36 15.77 12.49 16.43
C GLU A 36 15.13 13.84 16.75
N ASP A 37 15.36 14.86 15.91
CA ASP A 37 14.75 16.19 16.00
C ASP A 37 13.27 16.23 15.57
N GLY A 38 12.67 15.11 15.13
CA GLY A 38 11.30 15.04 14.64
C GLY A 38 11.06 15.69 13.27
N GLN A 39 12.13 16.10 12.56
CA GLN A 39 12.05 16.78 11.26
C GLN A 39 11.85 15.80 10.08
N LEU A 40 12.09 14.52 10.31
CA LEU A 40 12.04 13.49 9.27
C LEU A 40 11.56 12.16 9.86
N ALA A 41 10.65 11.47 9.19
CA ALA A 41 10.25 10.12 9.59
C ALA A 41 11.41 9.12 9.38
N ALA A 42 11.61 8.19 10.32
CA ALA A 42 12.64 7.15 10.22
C ALA A 42 12.56 6.33 8.93
N SER A 43 11.34 6.00 8.47
CA SER A 43 11.11 5.29 7.21
C SER A 43 11.60 6.09 5.99
N THR A 44 11.42 7.40 5.98
CA THR A 44 11.91 8.28 4.92
C THR A 44 13.43 8.33 4.92
N ALA A 45 14.06 8.47 6.09
CA ALA A 45 15.52 8.46 6.23
C ALA A 45 16.12 7.13 5.72
N GLN A 46 15.57 5.99 6.14
CA GLN A 46 16.01 4.67 5.68
C GLN A 46 15.86 4.51 4.16
N ASN A 47 14.73 4.95 3.59
CA ASN A 47 14.50 4.89 2.15
C ASN A 47 15.48 5.76 1.35
N ARG A 48 15.90 6.92 1.89
CA ARG A 48 16.90 7.79 1.25
C ARG A 48 18.26 7.11 1.16
N VAL A 49 18.75 6.50 2.25
CA VAL A 49 20.00 5.72 2.24
C VAL A 49 19.89 4.52 1.30
N SER A 50 18.77 3.80 1.34
CA SER A 50 18.52 2.66 0.45
C SER A 50 18.50 3.05 -1.02
N ALA A 51 17.97 4.23 -1.35
CA ALA A 51 17.99 4.75 -2.73
C ALA A 51 19.41 5.04 -3.21
N VAL A 52 20.28 5.58 -2.34
CA VAL A 52 21.70 5.76 -2.67
C VAL A 52 22.38 4.41 -2.93
N ASN A 53 22.19 3.43 -2.05
CA ASN A 53 22.72 2.08 -2.24
C ASN A 53 22.27 1.46 -3.58
N SER A 54 20.99 1.63 -3.94
CA SER A 54 20.45 1.10 -5.20
C SER A 54 21.09 1.74 -6.42
N VAL A 55 21.24 3.07 -6.43
CA VAL A 55 21.87 3.80 -7.53
C VAL A 55 23.35 3.42 -7.65
N MET A 56 24.08 3.39 -6.51
CA MET A 56 25.50 3.03 -6.50
C MET A 56 25.71 1.56 -6.89
N GLY A 57 24.84 0.66 -6.45
CA GLY A 57 24.89 -0.74 -6.87
C GLY A 57 24.73 -0.91 -8.38
N MET A 58 23.83 -0.16 -9.02
CA MET A 58 23.71 -0.14 -10.49
C MET A 58 24.93 0.48 -11.17
N ALA A 59 25.44 1.60 -10.64
CA ALA A 59 26.56 2.34 -11.24
C ALA A 59 27.89 1.55 -11.18
N THR A 60 28.07 0.70 -10.16
CA THR A 60 29.29 -0.10 -9.97
C THR A 60 29.15 -1.55 -10.47
N GLY A 61 28.09 -1.87 -11.22
CA GLY A 61 27.87 -3.23 -11.71
C GLY A 61 27.67 -4.27 -10.58
N GLY A 62 27.24 -3.83 -9.40
CA GLY A 62 27.00 -4.69 -8.23
C GLY A 62 28.17 -4.77 -7.23
N GLU A 63 29.30 -4.13 -7.51
CA GLU A 63 30.47 -4.11 -6.59
C GLU A 63 30.27 -3.17 -5.38
N TRP A 64 29.18 -2.40 -5.34
CA TRP A 64 28.90 -1.48 -4.25
C TRP A 64 28.65 -2.17 -2.92
N ARG A 65 29.44 -1.81 -1.89
CA ARG A 65 29.17 -2.21 -0.52
C ARG A 65 28.02 -1.37 0.05
N SER A 66 26.82 -1.94 0.15
CA SER A 66 25.65 -1.27 0.72
C SER A 66 25.87 -0.87 2.17
N VAL A 67 25.47 0.36 2.49
CA VAL A 67 25.49 0.92 3.86
C VAL A 67 24.15 0.65 4.53
N SER A 68 24.17 0.05 5.72
CA SER A 68 22.96 -0.21 6.50
C SER A 68 22.45 1.07 7.17
N PRO A 69 21.21 1.51 6.85
CA PRO A 69 20.65 2.73 7.46
C PRO A 69 20.55 2.65 8.97
N THR A 70 20.22 1.49 9.51
CA THR A 70 20.05 1.30 10.97
C THR A 70 21.38 1.01 11.68
N LYS A 71 22.14 0.02 11.17
CA LYS A 71 23.35 -0.45 11.85
C LYS A 71 24.55 0.48 11.70
N GLU A 72 24.70 1.13 10.54
CA GLU A 72 25.88 1.94 10.21
C GLU A 72 25.62 3.45 10.28
N CYS A 73 24.37 3.90 10.12
CA CYS A 73 24.00 5.32 10.19
C CYS A 73 23.28 5.71 11.49
N GLY A 74 22.86 4.74 12.32
CA GLY A 74 22.14 5.02 13.55
C GLY A 74 20.69 5.49 13.36
N ILE A 75 20.13 5.34 12.14
CA ILE A 75 18.73 5.68 11.92
C ILE A 75 17.86 4.68 12.68
N GLN A 76 16.93 5.20 13.47
CA GLN A 76 15.99 4.40 14.26
C GLN A 76 15.29 3.32 13.40
N GLU A 77 15.14 2.12 13.93
CA GLU A 77 14.36 1.07 13.30
C GLU A 77 12.89 1.49 13.19
N ARG A 78 12.32 1.33 11.99
CA ARG A 78 10.89 1.59 11.81
C ARG A 78 10.08 0.43 12.37
N CYS A 79 9.09 0.73 13.17
CA CYS A 79 8.03 -0.24 13.46
C CYS A 79 7.09 -0.29 12.26
N ALA A 80 6.95 -1.46 11.65
CA ALA A 80 6.01 -1.68 10.56
C ALA A 80 4.70 -2.32 11.06
N VAL A 81 4.57 -2.52 12.37
CA VAL A 81 3.36 -3.07 12.98
C VAL A 81 2.33 -1.96 13.11
N ARG A 82 1.13 -2.20 12.63
CA ARG A 82 0.02 -1.26 12.79
C ARG A 82 -0.46 -1.24 14.24
N GLU A 83 -0.60 -0.07 14.80
CA GLU A 83 -1.07 0.14 16.18
C GLU A 83 -2.53 0.58 16.21
N ASP A 84 -2.94 1.42 15.27
CA ASP A 84 -4.28 1.99 15.22
C ASP A 84 -5.19 1.29 14.21
N ALA A 85 -6.48 1.21 14.54
CA ALA A 85 -7.49 0.71 13.62
C ALA A 85 -7.55 1.58 12.36
N PRO A 86 -7.68 0.99 11.16
CA PRO A 86 -7.90 1.78 9.95
C PRO A 86 -9.28 2.44 9.98
N GLY A 87 -9.34 3.72 9.58
CA GLY A 87 -10.56 4.53 9.73
C GLY A 87 -11.77 4.02 8.95
N ALA A 88 -11.55 3.34 7.82
CA ALA A 88 -12.63 2.75 7.04
C ALA A 88 -13.17 1.39 7.60
N LEU A 89 -12.76 1.00 8.81
CA LEU A 89 -13.51 0.00 9.61
C LEU A 89 -14.83 0.58 10.11
N ASP A 90 -14.88 1.88 10.40
CA ASP A 90 -16.15 2.58 10.58
C ASP A 90 -16.92 2.60 9.26
N ARG A 91 -17.93 1.75 9.16
CA ARG A 91 -18.76 1.61 7.97
C ARG A 91 -19.58 2.85 7.66
N ALA A 92 -19.93 3.67 8.66
CA ALA A 92 -20.68 4.90 8.46
C ALA A 92 -19.77 5.97 7.84
N ALA A 93 -18.57 6.19 8.40
CA ALA A 93 -17.57 7.10 7.87
C ALA A 93 -17.16 6.70 6.44
N TYR A 94 -16.91 5.40 6.21
CA TYR A 94 -16.61 4.89 4.88
C TYR A 94 -17.75 5.10 3.89
N GLY A 95 -18.99 4.86 4.29
CA GLY A 95 -20.18 5.08 3.44
C GLY A 95 -20.32 6.54 3.02
N GLN A 96 -20.07 7.47 3.95
CA GLN A 96 -20.05 8.92 3.67
C GLN A 96 -18.92 9.28 2.70
N ALA A 97 -17.70 8.76 2.93
CA ALA A 97 -16.58 8.96 2.04
C ALA A 97 -16.87 8.47 0.61
N LEU A 98 -17.44 7.27 0.47
CA LEU A 98 -17.75 6.70 -0.84
C LEU A 98 -18.83 7.51 -1.57
N ALA A 99 -19.87 7.98 -0.87
CA ALA A 99 -20.89 8.85 -1.43
C ALA A 99 -20.30 10.19 -1.89
N ALA A 100 -19.46 10.81 -1.06
CA ALA A 100 -18.78 12.05 -1.39
C ALA A 100 -17.83 11.91 -2.59
N VAL A 101 -17.05 10.83 -2.68
CA VAL A 101 -16.21 10.55 -3.86
C VAL A 101 -17.06 10.41 -5.12
N ARG A 102 -18.19 9.71 -5.04
CA ARG A 102 -19.11 9.54 -6.17
C ARG A 102 -19.67 10.87 -6.67
N GLU A 103 -20.05 11.74 -5.75
CA GLU A 103 -20.64 13.05 -6.07
C GLU A 103 -19.58 14.05 -6.58
N GLN A 104 -18.42 14.11 -5.95
CA GLN A 104 -17.42 15.16 -6.20
C GLN A 104 -16.43 14.79 -7.30
N VAL A 105 -16.09 13.51 -7.43
CA VAL A 105 -15.04 13.04 -8.34
C VAL A 105 -15.62 12.18 -9.48
N GLY A 106 -16.52 11.25 -9.16
CA GLY A 106 -17.22 10.44 -10.16
C GLY A 106 -17.21 8.94 -9.89
N GLU A 107 -17.98 8.22 -10.69
CA GLU A 107 -18.26 6.79 -10.49
C GLU A 107 -17.02 5.89 -10.62
N ARG A 108 -16.07 6.21 -11.50
CA ARG A 108 -14.84 5.41 -11.69
C ARG A 108 -13.90 5.53 -10.50
N ALA A 109 -13.78 6.72 -9.95
CA ALA A 109 -13.01 6.97 -8.74
C ALA A 109 -13.66 6.27 -7.54
N ALA A 110 -14.99 6.37 -7.39
CA ALA A 110 -15.74 5.67 -6.35
C ALA A 110 -15.59 4.14 -6.46
N ALA A 111 -15.68 3.59 -7.67
CA ALA A 111 -15.45 2.16 -7.91
C ALA A 111 -14.04 1.72 -7.51
N THR A 112 -13.01 2.53 -7.82
CA THR A 112 -11.62 2.25 -7.41
C THR A 112 -11.48 2.25 -5.88
N VAL A 113 -12.09 3.21 -5.20
CA VAL A 113 -12.15 3.29 -3.72
C VAL A 113 -12.83 2.05 -3.13
N GLU A 114 -13.96 1.66 -3.70
CA GLU A 114 -14.76 0.54 -3.23
C GLU A 114 -14.04 -0.81 -3.43
N LEU A 115 -13.43 -1.04 -4.59
CA LEU A 115 -12.61 -2.21 -4.86
C LEU A 115 -11.40 -2.30 -3.91
N ALA A 116 -10.78 -1.17 -3.58
CA ALA A 116 -9.69 -1.15 -2.61
C ALA A 116 -10.14 -1.59 -1.20
N ARG A 117 -11.37 -1.20 -0.79
CA ARG A 117 -11.92 -1.52 0.53
C ARG A 117 -12.51 -2.93 0.62
N GLU A 118 -13.24 -3.39 -0.41
CA GLU A 118 -14.00 -4.64 -0.33
C GLU A 118 -13.21 -5.85 -0.87
N LEU A 119 -12.22 -5.63 -1.75
CA LEU A 119 -11.34 -6.69 -2.26
C LEU A 119 -9.88 -6.53 -1.83
N GLY A 120 -9.54 -5.49 -1.08
CA GLY A 120 -8.17 -5.26 -0.64
C GLY A 120 -7.20 -4.94 -1.78
N LEU A 121 -7.67 -4.39 -2.89
CA LEU A 121 -6.83 -4.06 -4.05
C LEU A 121 -5.94 -2.85 -3.78
N ARG A 122 -4.73 -2.85 -4.35
CA ARG A 122 -3.96 -1.60 -4.46
C ARG A 122 -4.64 -0.65 -5.43
N SER A 123 -4.47 0.64 -5.26
CA SER A 123 -5.09 1.64 -6.12
C SER A 123 -4.83 1.38 -7.61
N LYS A 124 -3.61 0.98 -7.98
CA LYS A 124 -3.27 0.63 -9.37
C LYS A 124 -3.99 -0.63 -9.84
N GLU A 125 -4.07 -1.65 -9.00
CA GLU A 125 -4.79 -2.90 -9.31
C GLU A 125 -6.27 -2.63 -9.51
N ALA A 126 -6.92 -1.89 -8.61
CA ALA A 126 -8.32 -1.51 -8.71
C ALA A 126 -8.62 -0.66 -9.96
N SER A 127 -7.70 0.25 -10.32
CA SER A 127 -7.87 1.10 -11.51
C SER A 127 -7.72 0.32 -12.83
N LEU A 128 -6.81 -0.65 -12.88
CA LEU A 128 -6.52 -1.44 -14.07
C LEU A 128 -7.38 -2.71 -14.21
N LEU A 129 -8.24 -2.99 -13.23
CA LEU A 129 -9.11 -4.17 -13.24
C LEU A 129 -10.12 -4.09 -14.39
N ASP A 130 -10.23 -5.17 -15.17
CA ASP A 130 -11.43 -5.43 -15.97
C ASP A 130 -12.53 -5.95 -15.03
N ALA A 131 -13.33 -5.03 -14.52
CA ALA A 131 -14.35 -5.34 -13.52
C ALA A 131 -15.48 -6.22 -14.07
N ARG A 132 -15.75 -6.20 -15.37
CA ARG A 132 -16.76 -7.07 -16.01
C ARG A 132 -16.28 -8.51 -16.00
N SER A 133 -15.04 -8.74 -16.43
CA SER A 133 -14.44 -10.08 -16.39
C SER A 133 -14.29 -10.57 -14.94
N ALA A 134 -13.88 -9.71 -14.04
CA ALA A 134 -13.76 -10.03 -12.61
C ALA A 134 -15.12 -10.38 -11.97
N LEU A 135 -16.19 -9.66 -12.31
CA LEU A 135 -17.55 -9.97 -11.85
C LEU A 135 -18.00 -11.35 -12.37
N HIS A 136 -17.77 -11.63 -13.66
CA HIS A 136 -18.10 -12.93 -14.25
C HIS A 136 -17.36 -14.07 -13.54
N GLU A 137 -16.05 -13.90 -13.29
CA GLU A 137 -15.23 -14.87 -12.57
C GLU A 137 -15.73 -15.08 -11.13
N ALA A 138 -16.03 -13.98 -10.41
CA ALA A 138 -16.59 -14.01 -9.07
C ALA A 138 -17.88 -14.82 -8.97
N LEU A 139 -18.79 -14.63 -9.93
CA LEU A 139 -20.08 -15.34 -9.97
C LEU A 139 -19.93 -16.81 -10.34
N GLN A 140 -18.95 -17.16 -11.18
CA GLN A 140 -18.75 -18.56 -11.61
C GLN A 140 -17.91 -19.37 -10.63
N ARG A 141 -16.85 -18.79 -10.07
CA ARG A 141 -15.83 -19.51 -9.29
C ARG A 141 -15.81 -19.15 -7.81
N GLY A 142 -16.51 -18.10 -7.41
CA GLY A 142 -16.42 -17.56 -6.06
C GLY A 142 -15.04 -16.95 -5.74
N ALA A 143 -14.30 -16.53 -6.76
CA ALA A 143 -12.97 -15.92 -6.63
C ALA A 143 -12.71 -14.97 -7.80
N VAL A 144 -11.73 -14.07 -7.64
CA VAL A 144 -11.27 -13.13 -8.66
C VAL A 144 -9.76 -13.19 -8.78
N THR A 145 -9.26 -13.32 -10.01
CA THR A 145 -7.84 -13.28 -10.32
C THR A 145 -7.38 -11.84 -10.57
N ILE A 146 -6.31 -11.42 -9.89
CA ILE A 146 -5.70 -10.10 -10.04
C ILE A 146 -4.33 -10.27 -10.70
N SER A 147 -4.20 -9.80 -11.94
CA SER A 147 -2.99 -9.85 -12.77
C SER A 147 -2.42 -8.45 -13.02
N ASP A 148 -3.29 -7.49 -13.35
CA ASP A 148 -2.88 -6.16 -13.77
C ASP A 148 -2.54 -5.23 -12.62
N GLY A 149 -1.51 -4.39 -12.81
CA GLY A 149 -1.07 -3.43 -11.80
C GLY A 149 -0.36 -4.02 -10.59
N THR A 150 -0.18 -5.34 -10.53
CA THR A 150 0.45 -6.04 -9.41
C THR A 150 1.92 -5.67 -9.23
N LYS A 151 2.36 -5.55 -7.98
CA LYS A 151 3.76 -5.25 -7.68
C LYS A 151 4.64 -6.48 -8.01
N GLY A 152 5.52 -6.31 -9.00
CA GLY A 152 6.42 -7.38 -9.46
C GLY A 152 5.74 -8.41 -10.37
N GLY A 153 4.57 -8.10 -10.96
CA GLY A 153 3.88 -8.96 -11.93
C GLY A 153 3.31 -10.27 -11.34
N ARG A 154 3.15 -10.35 -10.01
CA ARG A 154 2.66 -11.56 -9.37
C ARG A 154 1.13 -11.58 -9.38
N GLU A 155 0.60 -12.55 -10.10
CA GLU A 155 -0.83 -12.88 -10.07
C GLU A 155 -1.23 -13.45 -8.70
N ARG A 156 -2.47 -13.19 -8.30
CA ARG A 156 -3.07 -13.77 -7.10
C ARG A 156 -4.57 -13.88 -7.22
N GLU A 157 -5.15 -14.73 -6.39
CA GLU A 157 -6.59 -14.94 -6.30
C GLU A 157 -7.14 -14.36 -5.00
N ILE A 158 -8.32 -13.73 -5.08
CA ILE A 158 -9.07 -13.20 -3.95
C ILE A 158 -10.38 -13.97 -3.86
N SER A 159 -10.60 -14.65 -2.74
CA SER A 159 -11.85 -15.36 -2.48
C SER A 159 -13.02 -14.38 -2.27
N ILE A 160 -14.13 -14.63 -2.93
CA ILE A 160 -15.38 -13.91 -2.71
C ILE A 160 -16.14 -14.58 -1.57
N THR A 161 -16.25 -13.89 -0.46
CA THR A 161 -16.81 -14.43 0.78
C THR A 161 -17.99 -13.62 1.32
N SER A 162 -18.34 -12.54 0.64
CA SER A 162 -19.42 -11.63 1.04
C SER A 162 -20.16 -11.07 -0.18
N PRO A 163 -21.50 -10.93 -0.09
CA PRO A 163 -22.29 -10.27 -1.14
C PRO A 163 -21.83 -8.83 -1.43
N VAL A 164 -21.26 -8.14 -0.45
CA VAL A 164 -20.74 -6.77 -0.63
C VAL A 164 -19.60 -6.73 -1.64
N GLN A 165 -18.78 -7.77 -1.73
CA GLN A 165 -17.70 -7.86 -2.72
C GLN A 165 -18.27 -8.00 -4.15
N VAL A 166 -19.33 -8.80 -4.32
CA VAL A 166 -20.03 -8.92 -5.62
C VAL A 166 -20.64 -7.58 -6.01
N GLN A 167 -21.32 -6.91 -5.09
CA GLN A 167 -21.92 -5.59 -5.34
C GLN A 167 -20.87 -4.53 -5.70
N ALA A 168 -19.68 -4.59 -5.10
CA ALA A 168 -18.57 -3.71 -5.46
C ALA A 168 -18.10 -3.95 -6.90
N LEU A 169 -18.00 -5.22 -7.31
CA LEU A 169 -17.68 -5.60 -8.68
C LEU A 169 -18.77 -5.20 -9.67
N GLU A 170 -20.05 -5.33 -9.31
CA GLU A 170 -21.18 -4.89 -10.13
C GLU A 170 -21.14 -3.38 -10.41
N ARG A 171 -20.91 -2.57 -9.36
CA ARG A 171 -20.77 -1.11 -9.51
C ARG A 171 -19.53 -0.74 -10.30
N ALA A 172 -18.43 -1.44 -10.10
CA ALA A 172 -17.20 -1.22 -10.86
C ALA A 172 -17.37 -1.59 -12.34
N ALA A 173 -18.05 -2.70 -12.65
CA ALA A 173 -18.37 -3.11 -14.01
C ALA A 173 -19.31 -2.09 -14.70
N HIS A 174 -20.28 -1.54 -13.96
CA HIS A 174 -21.14 -0.48 -14.45
C HIS A 174 -20.35 0.80 -14.75
N ALA A 175 -19.49 1.24 -13.82
CA ALA A 175 -18.66 2.43 -14.00
C ALA A 175 -17.63 2.26 -15.13
N GLN A 176 -17.11 1.05 -15.33
CA GLN A 176 -16.21 0.71 -16.43
C GLN A 176 -16.89 0.89 -17.81
N GLY A 177 -18.15 0.49 -17.94
CA GLY A 177 -18.88 0.52 -19.21
C GLY A 177 -18.15 -0.29 -20.28
N ASP A 178 -17.95 0.29 -21.46
CA ASP A 178 -17.28 -0.36 -22.60
C ASP A 178 -15.76 -0.24 -22.57
N ALA A 179 -15.17 0.43 -21.57
CA ALA A 179 -13.72 0.53 -21.41
C ALA A 179 -13.10 -0.84 -21.06
N ILE A 180 -11.79 -0.97 -21.23
CA ILE A 180 -11.04 -2.20 -20.91
C ILE A 180 -10.73 -2.34 -19.40
N ALA A 181 -10.85 -1.25 -18.64
CA ALA A 181 -10.57 -1.22 -17.21
C ALA A 181 -11.45 -0.16 -16.51
N VAL A 182 -11.43 -0.15 -15.18
CA VAL A 182 -12.12 0.86 -14.36
C VAL A 182 -11.57 2.27 -14.64
N MET A 183 -10.26 2.41 -14.84
CA MET A 183 -9.63 3.67 -15.25
C MET A 183 -10.23 4.21 -16.54
N PRO A 184 -10.41 5.55 -16.71
CA PRO A 184 -10.96 6.14 -17.91
C PRO A 184 -10.19 5.76 -19.18
N PRO A 185 -10.87 5.52 -20.31
CA PRO A 185 -10.20 5.30 -21.58
C PRO A 185 -9.49 6.59 -22.03
N GLY A 186 -8.26 6.46 -22.45
CA GLY A 186 -7.42 7.60 -22.87
C GLY A 186 -6.50 8.16 -21.80
N ASP A 187 -6.73 7.82 -20.53
CA ASP A 187 -5.79 8.16 -19.46
C ASP A 187 -4.65 7.14 -19.37
N ASP A 188 -3.47 7.66 -19.02
CA ASP A 188 -2.40 6.81 -18.49
C ASP A 188 -2.47 6.74 -16.96
N TRP A 189 -1.75 5.78 -16.37
CA TRP A 189 -1.71 5.60 -14.91
C TRP A 189 -1.23 6.86 -14.17
N ARG A 190 -0.39 7.68 -14.79
CA ARG A 190 0.15 8.88 -14.16
C ARG A 190 -0.90 9.97 -14.07
N SER A 191 -1.57 10.29 -15.19
CA SER A 191 -2.62 11.31 -15.23
C SER A 191 -3.78 10.95 -14.30
N TRP A 192 -4.25 9.71 -14.36
CA TRP A 192 -5.29 9.20 -13.46
C TRP A 192 -4.90 9.30 -11.98
N ARG A 193 -3.71 8.84 -11.62
CA ARG A 193 -3.21 8.85 -10.24
C ARG A 193 -3.02 10.26 -9.69
N GLU A 194 -2.54 11.19 -10.51
CA GLU A 194 -2.23 12.57 -10.12
C GLU A 194 -3.46 13.51 -10.26
N GLY A 195 -4.50 13.07 -10.95
CA GLY A 195 -5.81 13.72 -11.10
C GLY A 195 -6.87 13.15 -10.17
N GLU A 196 -7.94 12.60 -10.77
CA GLU A 196 -9.16 12.15 -10.08
C GLU A 196 -8.88 11.19 -8.90
N LEU A 197 -7.93 10.26 -9.05
CA LEU A 197 -7.61 9.33 -7.98
C LEU A 197 -6.95 10.01 -6.77
N ARG A 198 -6.22 11.11 -6.98
CA ARG A 198 -5.69 11.94 -5.89
C ARG A 198 -6.82 12.67 -5.18
N GLU A 199 -7.75 13.26 -5.92
CA GLU A 199 -8.93 13.93 -5.35
C GLU A 199 -9.77 12.95 -4.54
N ALA A 200 -10.06 11.75 -5.08
CA ALA A 200 -10.76 10.71 -4.35
C ALA A 200 -10.05 10.31 -3.05
N ARG A 201 -8.71 10.23 -3.06
CA ARG A 201 -7.92 9.95 -1.85
C ARG A 201 -8.05 11.04 -0.81
N GLU A 202 -8.06 12.31 -1.22
CA GLU A 202 -8.21 13.46 -0.33
C GLU A 202 -9.59 13.44 0.33
N VAL A 203 -10.66 13.19 -0.44
CA VAL A 203 -12.03 13.02 0.09
C VAL A 203 -12.11 11.83 1.06
N VAL A 204 -11.55 10.67 0.72
CA VAL A 204 -11.52 9.51 1.62
C VAL A 204 -10.79 9.84 2.92
N GLN A 205 -9.67 10.54 2.85
CA GLN A 205 -8.88 10.92 4.01
C GLN A 205 -9.61 11.89 4.93
N GLU A 206 -10.37 12.82 4.38
CA GLU A 206 -11.19 13.75 5.15
C GLU A 206 -12.23 13.03 6.02
N HIS A 207 -12.89 12.02 5.47
CA HIS A 207 -13.94 11.28 6.17
C HIS A 207 -13.45 10.17 7.09
N THR A 208 -12.33 9.51 6.73
CA THR A 208 -11.86 8.30 7.43
C THR A 208 -10.52 8.48 8.13
N GLY A 209 -9.86 9.62 7.97
CA GLY A 209 -8.51 9.86 8.51
C GLY A 209 -7.38 9.13 7.76
N GLY A 210 -7.71 8.20 6.85
CA GLY A 210 -6.75 7.39 6.10
C GLY A 210 -6.95 7.48 4.58
N GLY A 211 -5.89 7.21 3.80
CA GLY A 211 -5.95 7.20 2.34
C GLY A 211 -6.28 5.82 1.76
N LEU A 212 -6.13 5.68 0.44
CA LEU A 212 -6.47 4.43 -0.28
C LEU A 212 -5.73 3.18 0.23
N HIS A 213 -4.52 3.34 0.79
CA HIS A 213 -3.81 2.21 1.41
C HIS A 213 -4.46 1.76 2.73
N ASP A 214 -5.09 2.68 3.43
CA ASP A 214 -5.83 2.41 4.67
C ASP A 214 -7.12 1.62 4.42
N LEU A 215 -7.76 1.84 3.25
CA LEU A 215 -8.89 1.02 2.81
C LEU A 215 -8.51 -0.47 2.70
N ARG A 216 -7.33 -0.73 2.18
CA ARG A 216 -6.80 -2.10 2.09
C ARG A 216 -6.47 -2.69 3.47
N ALA A 217 -6.04 -1.88 4.43
CA ALA A 217 -5.89 -2.31 5.81
C ALA A 217 -7.26 -2.64 6.44
N SER A 218 -8.28 -1.86 6.12
CA SER A 218 -9.65 -2.15 6.55
C SER A 218 -10.19 -3.46 5.98
N TYR A 219 -9.87 -3.80 4.72
CA TYR A 219 -10.14 -5.13 4.16
C TYR A 219 -9.45 -6.23 4.97
N ALA A 220 -8.13 -6.08 5.22
CA ALA A 220 -7.35 -7.07 5.95
C ALA A 220 -7.89 -7.30 7.38
N CYS A 221 -8.29 -6.24 8.09
CA CYS A 221 -8.90 -6.33 9.41
C CYS A 221 -10.25 -7.05 9.38
N GLY A 222 -11.13 -6.69 8.45
CA GLY A 222 -12.42 -7.39 8.29
C GLY A 222 -12.25 -8.87 7.90
N ARG A 223 -11.26 -9.15 7.06
CA ARG A 223 -10.92 -10.51 6.66
C ARG A 223 -10.35 -11.32 7.83
N TYR A 224 -9.52 -10.69 8.66
CA TYR A 224 -8.98 -11.28 9.88
C TYR A 224 -10.11 -11.66 10.85
N GLU A 225 -11.05 -10.75 11.08
CA GLU A 225 -12.22 -11.02 11.93
C GLU A 225 -13.07 -12.16 11.39
N ALA A 226 -13.33 -12.20 10.09
CA ALA A 226 -14.08 -13.29 9.46
C ALA A 226 -13.39 -14.65 9.58
N LEU A 227 -12.06 -14.70 9.61
CA LEU A 227 -11.28 -15.94 9.72
C LEU A 227 -11.06 -16.41 11.16
N THR A 228 -10.99 -15.48 12.13
CA THR A 228 -10.65 -15.78 13.52
C THR A 228 -11.83 -15.68 14.49
N GLY A 229 -12.91 -15.01 14.08
CA GLY A 229 -14.09 -14.74 14.91
C GLY A 229 -13.92 -13.59 15.90
N HIS A 230 -12.81 -12.82 15.85
CA HIS A 230 -12.58 -11.67 16.71
C HIS A 230 -11.85 -10.54 15.95
N ALA A 231 -11.96 -9.33 16.46
CA ALA A 231 -11.36 -8.15 15.85
C ALA A 231 -9.83 -8.31 15.67
N ALA A 232 -9.29 -7.61 14.67
CA ALA A 232 -7.84 -7.54 14.46
C ALA A 232 -7.13 -6.85 15.64
N PRO A 233 -5.87 -7.22 15.97
CA PRO A 233 -5.14 -6.63 17.10
C PRO A 233 -5.08 -5.10 17.09
N CYS A 234 -4.85 -4.46 15.93
CA CYS A 234 -4.89 -2.99 15.81
C CYS A 234 -6.29 -2.38 16.03
N ALA A 235 -7.35 -3.19 15.99
CA ALA A 235 -8.73 -2.79 16.27
C ALA A 235 -9.21 -3.27 17.67
N GLY A 236 -8.29 -3.50 18.59
CA GLY A 236 -8.57 -3.90 19.98
C GLY A 236 -8.75 -5.40 20.21
N GLY A 237 -8.56 -6.23 19.20
CA GLY A 237 -8.63 -7.69 19.33
C GLY A 237 -7.41 -8.27 20.06
N THR A 238 -7.58 -9.46 20.61
CA THR A 238 -6.52 -10.21 21.29
C THR A 238 -6.25 -11.51 20.56
N ILE A 239 -4.97 -11.87 20.41
CA ILE A 239 -4.56 -13.15 19.81
C ILE A 239 -4.68 -14.23 20.90
N ASN A 240 -5.80 -14.97 20.89
CA ASN A 240 -6.06 -16.05 21.84
C ASN A 240 -5.56 -17.41 21.33
N ASP A 241 -5.52 -17.59 20.02
CA ASP A 241 -5.01 -18.80 19.35
C ASP A 241 -3.98 -18.40 18.30
N ARG A 242 -2.72 -18.72 18.56
CA ARG A 242 -1.59 -18.41 17.66
C ARG A 242 -1.63 -19.21 16.35
N ALA A 243 -2.22 -20.41 16.38
CA ALA A 243 -2.32 -21.23 15.17
C ALA A 243 -3.39 -20.65 14.22
N ALA A 244 -4.54 -20.28 14.76
CA ALA A 244 -5.61 -19.61 14.02
C ALA A 244 -5.14 -18.24 13.49
N ASP A 245 -4.43 -17.44 14.30
CA ASP A 245 -3.83 -16.18 13.89
C ASP A 245 -2.86 -16.35 12.70
N LEU A 246 -1.97 -17.35 12.78
CA LEU A 246 -1.02 -17.62 11.71
C LEU A 246 -1.72 -18.03 10.41
N VAL A 247 -2.72 -18.91 10.49
CA VAL A 247 -3.52 -19.34 9.32
C VAL A 247 -4.25 -18.14 8.69
N ALA A 248 -4.87 -17.29 9.51
CA ALA A 248 -5.54 -16.08 9.02
C ALA A 248 -4.56 -15.12 8.33
N ARG A 249 -3.38 -14.87 8.93
CA ARG A 249 -2.34 -14.03 8.34
C ARG A 249 -1.81 -14.59 7.03
N LEU A 250 -1.59 -15.90 6.93
CA LEU A 250 -1.15 -16.53 5.68
C LEU A 250 -2.20 -16.32 4.59
N LYS A 251 -3.47 -16.60 4.87
CA LYS A 251 -4.56 -16.40 3.90
C LYS A 251 -4.69 -14.94 3.45
N ILE A 252 -4.67 -14.00 4.40
CA ILE A 252 -4.70 -12.57 4.09
C ILE A 252 -3.47 -12.17 3.26
N SER A 253 -2.28 -12.67 3.61
CA SER A 253 -1.05 -12.38 2.88
C SER A 253 -1.10 -12.81 1.42
N GLU A 254 -1.71 -13.95 1.12
CA GLU A 254 -1.98 -14.44 -0.23
C GLU A 254 -2.94 -13.49 -0.96
N GLU A 255 -4.11 -13.21 -0.37
CA GLU A 255 -5.15 -12.36 -0.95
C GLU A 255 -4.66 -10.93 -1.22
N ILE A 256 -3.80 -10.37 -0.34
CA ILE A 256 -3.20 -9.05 -0.55
C ILE A 256 -1.84 -9.09 -1.28
N GLY A 257 -1.35 -10.25 -1.73
CA GLY A 257 -0.18 -10.42 -2.60
C GLY A 257 1.16 -10.06 -1.95
N HIS A 258 1.37 -10.48 -0.69
CA HIS A 258 2.66 -10.37 0.01
C HIS A 258 3.41 -11.69 0.11
N GLY A 259 2.70 -12.82 0.27
CA GLY A 259 3.28 -14.17 0.36
C GLY A 259 4.05 -14.45 1.66
N ARG A 260 3.94 -13.58 2.68
CA ARG A 260 4.60 -13.73 3.99
C ARG A 260 3.68 -13.23 5.10
N ALA A 261 3.44 -14.06 6.12
CA ALA A 261 2.52 -13.74 7.22
C ALA A 261 2.96 -12.51 8.06
N GLU A 262 4.29 -12.32 8.21
CA GLU A 262 4.84 -11.23 9.03
C GLU A 262 4.46 -9.85 8.51
N VAL A 263 4.34 -9.70 7.18
CA VAL A 263 3.98 -8.42 6.54
C VAL A 263 2.54 -8.02 6.86
N VAL A 264 1.68 -8.99 7.20
CA VAL A 264 0.28 -8.70 7.54
C VAL A 264 0.16 -7.88 8.83
N ALA A 265 1.17 -7.88 9.69
CA ALA A 265 1.22 -7.00 10.85
C ALA A 265 1.17 -5.50 10.50
N GLU A 266 1.58 -5.11 9.28
CA GLU A 266 1.44 -3.74 8.74
C GLU A 266 -0.03 -3.34 8.53
N TYR A 267 -0.94 -4.31 8.48
CA TYR A 267 -2.37 -4.12 8.22
C TYR A 267 -3.24 -4.38 9.45
N VAL A 268 -2.99 -5.49 10.15
CA VAL A 268 -3.86 -5.96 11.24
C VAL A 268 -3.26 -5.75 12.63
N GLY A 269 -2.02 -5.31 12.72
CA GLY A 269 -1.31 -5.16 13.99
C GLY A 269 -0.88 -6.50 14.61
N GLY A 270 -0.32 -6.43 15.82
CA GLY A 270 0.15 -7.58 16.60
C GLY A 270 1.29 -8.36 15.93
N ARG A 271 2.04 -9.13 16.72
CA ARG A 271 3.07 -10.06 16.25
C ARG A 271 2.92 -11.40 16.95
#